data_5d24739ff256c05e10877f592d59e1a1
#
_entry.id   5d24739ff256c05e10877f592d59e1a1
#
_cell.length_a   1.000
_cell.length_b   1.000
_cell.length_c   1.000
_cell.angle_alpha   90.00
_cell.angle_beta   90.00
_cell.angle_gamma   90.00
#
_symmetry.space_group_name_H-M   'P 1'
#
loop_
_entity.id
_entity.type
_entity.pdbx_description
1 polymer ?
#
loop_
_entity_poly.entity_id
_entity_poly.type
_entity_poly.pdbx_seq_one_letter_code
_entity_poly.pdbx_strand_id
1 'polypeptide(L)'
;AGLSVFLQAGFPALGGEQLQAYALQRHAALHLADQLHVPGPSGADLIDYVKTLRVFAGENGVFDPARYAQFRDNLKLDATLTESDVSRILADDYRYTQVQKLLAGPGYVLPIDVKQQLARAEAKWTIAVASADYGQFSPTVDASEANLTKFFEENAFRYEIPPQVKVRAVRFPAAAFVAQVFVDDAAVRALYDSNPARFPKPAADGKAAVTLPATGASDAEFAAVRPQVEAALKLERARNLAAKAASDLTLALYEGKVAQSSVDAFLAARKLQSSPVPPFSRTAAPADLGGSPDIAAEAFRLGTARYFSDALPTPEGSVVLLWQESIPARQPLFAEVRAQVSTDYAENEKRKRFVEAGRTARTQIESLIRSGKSLEQAVATPIAGLAFSVQSTPAFTLREPPATLEPAVFGALESLEKGGVSEMVTTGAKGMIVHVADKAMPATDETNPRFVETRGQIAAFIGSRNAGDYLNELVEKELAKTEPATP
;
A
#
# COMPACT_ATOMS: atom_id res chain seq x y z
N ALA A 1 -7.35 -13.81 -24.26
CA ALA A 1 -7.17 -13.96 -22.82
C ALA A 1 -7.84 -12.80 -22.04
N GLY A 2 -7.55 -11.54 -22.34
CA GLY A 2 -8.12 -10.40 -21.58
C GLY A 2 -9.64 -10.38 -21.54
N LEU A 3 -10.32 -10.56 -22.67
CA LEU A 3 -11.78 -10.64 -22.72
C LEU A 3 -12.32 -11.86 -21.96
N SER A 4 -11.66 -13.01 -22.05
CA SER A 4 -12.03 -14.21 -21.29
C SER A 4 -11.98 -13.95 -19.79
N VAL A 5 -10.91 -13.33 -19.26
CA VAL A 5 -10.79 -12.96 -17.85
C VAL A 5 -11.89 -11.97 -17.45
N PHE A 6 -12.15 -10.95 -18.26
CA PHE A 6 -13.20 -9.98 -18.02
C PHE A 6 -14.58 -10.63 -17.93
N LEU A 7 -14.92 -11.53 -18.87
CA LEU A 7 -16.21 -12.22 -18.88
C LEU A 7 -16.41 -13.09 -17.63
N GLN A 8 -15.35 -13.75 -17.17
CA GLN A 8 -15.40 -14.62 -15.99
C GLN A 8 -15.41 -13.81 -14.67
N ALA A 9 -14.57 -12.80 -14.54
CA ALA A 9 -14.39 -12.04 -13.31
C ALA A 9 -15.33 -10.83 -13.16
N GLY A 10 -15.77 -10.25 -14.28
CA GLY A 10 -16.57 -9.02 -14.31
C GLY A 10 -15.76 -7.71 -14.25
N PHE A 11 -14.43 -7.80 -14.17
CA PHE A 11 -13.50 -6.66 -14.18
C PHE A 11 -12.13 -7.11 -14.72
N PRO A 12 -11.25 -6.18 -15.14
CA PRO A 12 -9.88 -6.51 -15.55
C PRO A 12 -9.08 -6.96 -14.32
N ALA A 13 -9.07 -8.27 -14.06
CA ALA A 13 -8.57 -8.85 -12.80
C ALA A 13 -7.07 -9.13 -12.78
N LEU A 14 -6.39 -9.12 -13.95
CA LEU A 14 -5.01 -9.59 -14.07
C LEU A 14 -4.09 -8.52 -14.67
N GLY A 15 -2.92 -8.34 -14.08
CA GLY A 15 -1.81 -7.56 -14.64
C GLY A 15 -1.08 -8.31 -15.76
N GLY A 16 -0.09 -7.66 -16.40
CA GLY A 16 0.58 -8.18 -17.59
C GLY A 16 1.13 -9.61 -17.47
N GLU A 17 1.94 -9.90 -16.46
CA GLU A 17 2.52 -11.23 -16.22
C GLU A 17 1.46 -12.29 -15.89
N GLN A 18 0.48 -11.94 -15.06
CA GLN A 18 -0.61 -12.84 -14.69
C GLN A 18 -1.50 -13.15 -15.90
N LEU A 19 -1.76 -12.15 -16.74
CA LEU A 19 -2.52 -12.32 -17.97
C LEU A 19 -1.78 -13.23 -18.96
N GLN A 20 -0.46 -13.12 -19.05
CA GLN A 20 0.37 -13.98 -19.87
C GLN A 20 0.33 -15.43 -19.36
N ALA A 21 0.50 -15.65 -18.06
CA ALA A 21 0.41 -16.97 -17.45
C ALA A 21 -0.97 -17.61 -17.69
N TYR A 22 -2.04 -16.86 -17.50
CA TYR A 22 -3.40 -17.31 -17.81
C TYR A 22 -3.57 -17.67 -19.30
N ALA A 23 -3.02 -16.86 -20.21
CA ALA A 23 -3.09 -17.13 -21.64
C ALA A 23 -2.40 -18.45 -22.02
N LEU A 24 -1.23 -18.72 -21.43
CA LEU A 24 -0.50 -19.97 -21.63
C LEU A 24 -1.26 -21.18 -21.07
N GLN A 25 -1.78 -21.09 -19.86
CA GLN A 25 -2.61 -22.16 -19.27
C GLN A 25 -3.86 -22.43 -20.09
N ARG A 26 -4.57 -21.37 -20.54
CA ARG A 26 -5.75 -21.50 -21.40
C ARG A 26 -5.40 -22.17 -22.72
N HIS A 27 -4.28 -21.81 -23.34
CA HIS A 27 -3.83 -22.42 -24.58
C HIS A 27 -3.49 -23.90 -24.40
N ALA A 28 -2.75 -24.25 -23.34
CA ALA A 28 -2.42 -25.63 -23.00
C ALA A 28 -3.67 -26.47 -22.75
N ALA A 29 -4.66 -25.91 -22.02
CA ALA A 29 -5.92 -26.60 -21.77
C ALA A 29 -6.74 -26.80 -23.04
N LEU A 30 -6.79 -25.83 -23.96
CA LEU A 30 -7.48 -25.99 -25.24
C LEU A 30 -6.79 -27.03 -26.15
N HIS A 31 -5.45 -27.06 -26.16
CA HIS A 31 -4.69 -28.10 -26.84
C HIS A 31 -5.00 -29.49 -26.26
N LEU A 32 -5.05 -29.61 -24.94
CA LEU A 32 -5.44 -30.85 -24.26
C LEU A 32 -6.91 -31.20 -24.56
N ALA A 33 -7.81 -30.22 -24.67
CA ALA A 33 -9.19 -30.43 -25.08
C ALA A 33 -9.29 -31.05 -26.50
N ASP A 34 -8.43 -30.64 -27.43
CA ASP A 34 -8.36 -31.20 -28.77
C ASP A 34 -7.84 -32.64 -28.74
N GLN A 35 -6.79 -32.92 -27.98
CA GLN A 35 -6.25 -34.27 -27.80
C GLN A 35 -7.26 -35.23 -27.16
N LEU A 36 -8.03 -34.78 -26.20
CA LEU A 36 -9.04 -35.57 -25.50
C LEU A 36 -10.40 -35.57 -26.21
N HIS A 37 -10.51 -34.92 -27.38
CA HIS A 37 -11.75 -34.78 -28.14
C HIS A 37 -12.91 -34.22 -27.33
N VAL A 38 -12.63 -33.23 -26.44
CA VAL A 38 -13.65 -32.55 -25.67
C VAL A 38 -14.53 -31.74 -26.62
N PRO A 39 -15.84 -32.03 -26.71
CA PRO A 39 -16.71 -31.38 -27.68
C PRO A 39 -16.90 -29.89 -27.32
N GLY A 40 -17.15 -29.06 -28.33
CA GLY A 40 -17.63 -27.70 -28.13
C GLY A 40 -19.04 -27.69 -27.53
N PRO A 41 -19.47 -26.55 -26.94
CA PRO A 41 -20.82 -26.45 -26.40
C PRO A 41 -21.88 -26.50 -27.49
N SER A 42 -23.01 -27.16 -27.22
CA SER A 42 -24.23 -26.96 -27.98
C SER A 42 -24.77 -25.52 -27.72
N GLY A 43 -25.76 -25.08 -28.53
CA GLY A 43 -26.40 -23.79 -28.30
C GLY A 43 -27.02 -23.65 -26.89
N ALA A 44 -27.58 -24.75 -26.36
CA ALA A 44 -28.15 -24.77 -25.01
C ALA A 44 -27.05 -24.70 -23.95
N ASP A 45 -25.95 -25.47 -24.10
CA ASP A 45 -24.81 -25.44 -23.18
C ASP A 45 -24.17 -24.04 -23.10
N LEU A 46 -24.07 -23.36 -24.26
CA LEU A 46 -23.49 -22.02 -24.31
C LEU A 46 -24.37 -20.98 -23.59
N ILE A 47 -25.70 -21.08 -23.75
CA ILE A 47 -26.65 -20.23 -23.04
C ILE A 47 -26.52 -20.44 -21.53
N ASP A 48 -26.47 -21.69 -21.09
CA ASP A 48 -26.36 -21.99 -19.66
C ASP A 48 -24.98 -21.59 -19.11
N TYR A 49 -23.92 -21.74 -19.88
CA TYR A 49 -22.60 -21.26 -19.51
C TYR A 49 -22.57 -19.73 -19.34
N VAL A 50 -23.15 -18.97 -20.27
CA VAL A 50 -23.25 -17.50 -20.19
C VAL A 50 -23.94 -17.04 -18.90
N LYS A 51 -24.96 -17.78 -18.44
CA LYS A 51 -25.65 -17.47 -17.18
C LYS A 51 -24.77 -17.63 -15.94
N THR A 52 -23.67 -18.40 -16.02
CA THR A 52 -22.73 -18.61 -14.92
C THR A 52 -21.65 -17.53 -14.83
N LEU A 53 -21.52 -16.66 -15.85
CA LEU A 53 -20.46 -15.66 -15.92
C LEU A 53 -20.73 -14.48 -14.99
N ARG A 54 -19.74 -14.14 -14.17
CA ARG A 54 -19.86 -13.05 -13.17
C ARG A 54 -20.12 -11.68 -13.77
N VAL A 55 -19.62 -11.41 -14.97
CA VAL A 55 -19.86 -10.14 -15.67
C VAL A 55 -21.37 -9.85 -15.85
N PHE A 56 -22.18 -10.90 -15.97
CA PHE A 56 -23.62 -10.83 -16.16
C PHE A 56 -24.43 -11.09 -14.88
N ALA A 57 -23.76 -11.21 -13.73
CA ALA A 57 -24.45 -11.37 -12.45
C ALA A 57 -24.95 -10.03 -11.90
N GLY A 58 -26.16 -10.00 -11.37
CA GLY A 58 -26.73 -8.89 -10.63
C GLY A 58 -26.17 -8.81 -9.19
N GLU A 59 -26.69 -7.88 -8.39
CA GLU A 59 -26.28 -7.69 -6.99
C GLU A 59 -26.50 -8.92 -6.10
N ASN A 60 -27.47 -9.75 -6.45
CA ASN A 60 -27.77 -11.02 -5.79
C ASN A 60 -26.91 -12.20 -6.26
N GLY A 61 -25.94 -11.96 -7.15
CA GLY A 61 -25.08 -13.00 -7.73
C GLY A 61 -25.75 -13.89 -8.78
N VAL A 62 -27.02 -13.63 -9.16
CA VAL A 62 -27.77 -14.36 -10.17
C VAL A 62 -27.65 -13.63 -11.51
N PHE A 63 -27.76 -14.39 -12.62
CA PHE A 63 -27.75 -13.82 -13.98
C PHE A 63 -28.79 -12.70 -14.15
N ASP A 64 -28.34 -11.56 -14.66
CA ASP A 64 -29.15 -10.39 -14.97
C ASP A 64 -29.27 -10.21 -16.50
N PRO A 65 -30.44 -10.46 -17.07
CA PRO A 65 -30.67 -10.28 -18.51
C PRO A 65 -30.41 -8.86 -19.01
N ALA A 66 -30.58 -7.83 -18.18
CA ALA A 66 -30.36 -6.44 -18.57
C ALA A 66 -28.87 -6.16 -18.78
N ARG A 67 -28.00 -6.67 -17.91
CA ARG A 67 -26.54 -6.57 -18.07
C ARG A 67 -26.05 -7.28 -19.34
N TYR A 68 -26.61 -8.45 -19.62
CA TYR A 68 -26.29 -9.18 -20.85
C TYR A 68 -26.76 -8.43 -22.09
N ALA A 69 -27.96 -7.85 -22.07
CA ALA A 69 -28.46 -7.03 -23.18
C ALA A 69 -27.57 -5.80 -23.41
N GLN A 70 -27.21 -5.09 -22.35
CA GLN A 70 -26.31 -3.93 -22.43
C GLN A 70 -24.92 -4.32 -23.00
N PHE A 71 -24.36 -5.43 -22.58
CA PHE A 71 -23.11 -5.94 -23.15
C PHE A 71 -23.23 -6.18 -24.65
N ARG A 72 -24.30 -6.84 -25.11
CA ARG A 72 -24.55 -7.06 -26.54
C ARG A 72 -24.73 -5.77 -27.33
N ASP A 73 -25.40 -4.78 -26.77
CA ASP A 73 -25.59 -3.49 -27.44
C ASP A 73 -24.28 -2.71 -27.54
N ASN A 74 -23.47 -2.74 -26.51
CA ASN A 74 -22.10 -2.16 -26.53
C ASN A 74 -21.21 -2.87 -27.57
N LEU A 75 -21.31 -4.19 -27.68
CA LEU A 75 -20.55 -4.98 -28.65
C LEU A 75 -20.86 -4.59 -30.12
N LYS A 76 -22.11 -4.21 -30.43
CA LYS A 76 -22.48 -3.72 -31.78
C LYS A 76 -21.80 -2.39 -32.14
N LEU A 77 -21.38 -1.64 -31.16
CA LEU A 77 -20.68 -0.36 -31.32
C LEU A 77 -19.15 -0.52 -31.37
N ASP A 78 -18.64 -1.70 -31.04
CA ASP A 78 -17.20 -1.97 -31.01
C ASP A 78 -16.70 -2.30 -32.43
N ALA A 79 -15.71 -1.55 -32.90
CA ALA A 79 -15.13 -1.76 -34.23
C ALA A 79 -14.10 -2.90 -34.26
N THR A 80 -13.67 -3.40 -33.10
CA THR A 80 -12.56 -4.36 -32.97
C THR A 80 -13.01 -5.75 -32.58
N LEU A 81 -14.20 -5.91 -31.97
CA LEU A 81 -14.76 -7.16 -31.50
C LEU A 81 -16.13 -7.42 -32.14
N THR A 82 -16.25 -8.58 -32.75
CA THR A 82 -17.51 -9.05 -33.34
C THR A 82 -18.26 -10.01 -32.43
N GLU A 83 -19.58 -10.18 -32.64
CA GLU A 83 -20.37 -11.22 -31.96
C GLU A 83 -19.79 -12.62 -32.19
N SER A 84 -19.24 -12.87 -33.37
CA SER A 84 -18.57 -14.12 -33.69
C SER A 84 -17.31 -14.37 -32.86
N ASP A 85 -16.50 -13.32 -32.63
CA ASP A 85 -15.29 -13.43 -31.81
C ASP A 85 -15.65 -13.73 -30.35
N VAL A 86 -16.66 -13.05 -29.82
CA VAL A 86 -17.15 -13.30 -28.46
C VAL A 86 -17.72 -14.72 -28.35
N SER A 87 -18.51 -15.18 -29.31
CA SER A 87 -19.06 -16.53 -29.31
C SER A 87 -17.96 -17.59 -29.33
N ARG A 88 -16.91 -17.40 -30.15
CA ARG A 88 -15.74 -18.28 -30.17
C ARG A 88 -15.00 -18.32 -28.86
N ILE A 89 -14.77 -17.14 -28.23
CA ILE A 89 -14.09 -17.07 -26.94
C ILE A 89 -14.90 -17.78 -25.86
N LEU A 90 -16.22 -17.62 -25.85
CA LEU A 90 -17.11 -18.30 -24.91
C LEU A 90 -17.12 -19.82 -25.11
N ALA A 91 -17.10 -20.29 -26.37
CA ALA A 91 -17.01 -21.72 -26.69
C ALA A 91 -15.66 -22.31 -26.22
N ASP A 92 -14.57 -21.60 -26.44
CA ASP A 92 -13.25 -21.99 -25.95
C ASP A 92 -13.21 -22.01 -24.42
N ASP A 93 -13.78 -20.99 -23.75
CA ASP A 93 -13.81 -20.90 -22.29
C ASP A 93 -14.69 -22.00 -21.67
N TYR A 94 -15.77 -22.37 -22.35
CA TYR A 94 -16.55 -23.56 -21.98
C TYR A 94 -15.67 -24.81 -22.00
N ARG A 95 -14.96 -25.07 -23.13
CA ARG A 95 -14.05 -26.21 -23.27
C ARG A 95 -12.92 -26.16 -22.22
N TYR A 96 -12.34 -25.00 -21.99
CA TYR A 96 -11.36 -24.78 -20.92
C TYR A 96 -11.91 -25.23 -19.56
N THR A 97 -13.14 -24.81 -19.24
CA THR A 97 -13.83 -25.21 -18.01
C THR A 97 -14.07 -26.71 -17.92
N GLN A 98 -14.43 -27.37 -19.05
CA GLN A 98 -14.59 -28.82 -19.08
C GLN A 98 -13.26 -29.55 -18.82
N VAL A 99 -12.16 -29.09 -19.42
CA VAL A 99 -10.82 -29.65 -19.17
C VAL A 99 -10.44 -29.48 -17.70
N GLN A 100 -10.67 -28.29 -17.13
CA GLN A 100 -10.40 -28.08 -15.71
C GLN A 100 -11.20 -29.06 -14.84
N LYS A 101 -12.47 -29.30 -15.14
CA LYS A 101 -13.31 -30.28 -14.43
C LYS A 101 -12.77 -31.71 -14.56
N LEU A 102 -12.30 -32.11 -15.75
CA LEU A 102 -11.71 -33.41 -15.96
C LEU A 102 -10.41 -33.59 -15.15
N LEU A 103 -9.55 -32.60 -15.15
CA LEU A 103 -8.28 -32.61 -14.43
C LEU A 103 -8.48 -32.48 -12.90
N ALA A 104 -9.50 -31.76 -12.46
CA ALA A 104 -9.83 -31.62 -11.05
C ALA A 104 -10.12 -32.96 -10.39
N GLY A 105 -10.74 -33.89 -11.14
CA GLY A 105 -11.20 -35.13 -10.54
C GLY A 105 -12.25 -34.95 -9.44
N PRO A 106 -12.57 -36.02 -8.68
CA PRO A 106 -13.56 -35.94 -7.60
C PRO A 106 -13.09 -35.18 -6.34
N GLY A 107 -11.81 -34.80 -6.25
CA GLY A 107 -11.21 -34.22 -5.06
C GLY A 107 -11.29 -35.16 -3.85
N TYR A 108 -10.20 -35.85 -3.52
CA TYR A 108 -10.21 -36.74 -2.37
C TYR A 108 -10.06 -35.96 -1.06
N VAL A 109 -11.04 -36.06 -0.15
CA VAL A 109 -11.07 -35.36 1.12
C VAL A 109 -11.29 -36.36 2.26
N LEU A 110 -10.38 -36.39 3.20
CA LEU A 110 -10.52 -37.26 4.38
C LEU A 110 -11.60 -36.68 5.34
N PRO A 111 -12.43 -37.54 5.96
CA PRO A 111 -13.39 -37.07 6.95
C PRO A 111 -12.73 -36.26 8.08
N ILE A 112 -11.49 -36.59 8.45
CA ILE A 112 -10.75 -35.84 9.49
C ILE A 112 -10.46 -34.40 9.07
N ASP A 113 -10.16 -34.16 7.79
CA ASP A 113 -9.88 -32.80 7.29
C ASP A 113 -11.13 -31.93 7.37
N VAL A 114 -12.30 -32.51 7.03
CA VAL A 114 -13.58 -31.82 7.17
C VAL A 114 -13.90 -31.51 8.62
N LYS A 115 -13.67 -32.48 9.54
CA LYS A 115 -13.87 -32.29 10.97
C LYS A 115 -12.99 -31.17 11.52
N GLN A 116 -11.71 -31.15 11.15
CA GLN A 116 -10.78 -30.11 11.55
C GLN A 116 -11.19 -28.74 11.02
N GLN A 117 -11.58 -28.65 9.75
CA GLN A 117 -12.03 -27.40 9.14
C GLN A 117 -13.31 -26.86 9.79
N LEU A 118 -14.29 -27.73 10.09
CA LEU A 118 -15.50 -27.37 10.81
C LEU A 118 -15.18 -26.94 12.25
N ALA A 119 -14.35 -27.70 12.94
CA ALA A 119 -13.92 -27.37 14.29
C ALA A 119 -13.27 -25.97 14.34
N ARG A 120 -12.40 -25.67 13.36
CA ARG A 120 -11.73 -24.39 13.28
C ARG A 120 -12.70 -23.23 12.98
N ALA A 121 -13.64 -23.43 12.06
CA ALA A 121 -14.54 -22.36 11.59
C ALA A 121 -15.74 -22.13 12.51
N GLU A 122 -16.30 -23.18 13.12
CA GLU A 122 -17.60 -23.18 13.79
C GLU A 122 -17.54 -23.50 15.29
N ALA A 123 -16.37 -23.79 15.87
CA ALA A 123 -16.23 -23.85 17.31
C ALA A 123 -16.69 -22.53 17.93
N LYS A 124 -17.51 -22.64 18.98
CA LYS A 124 -17.95 -21.47 19.73
C LYS A 124 -16.98 -21.21 20.88
N TRP A 125 -16.42 -20.03 20.85
CA TRP A 125 -15.42 -19.57 21.81
C TRP A 125 -16.05 -18.58 22.78
N THR A 126 -15.87 -18.77 24.06
CA THR A 126 -16.10 -17.77 25.11
C THR A 126 -14.74 -17.41 25.68
N ILE A 127 -14.31 -16.21 25.54
CA ILE A 127 -12.97 -15.78 25.92
C ILE A 127 -12.99 -14.55 26.81
N ALA A 128 -11.91 -14.36 27.55
CA ALA A 128 -11.58 -13.10 28.18
C ALA A 128 -10.16 -12.69 27.77
N VAL A 129 -9.97 -11.44 27.46
CA VAL A 129 -8.68 -10.88 27.02
C VAL A 129 -8.19 -9.89 28.06
N ALA A 130 -7.02 -10.15 28.63
CA ALA A 130 -6.31 -9.22 29.51
C ALA A 130 -5.33 -8.39 28.66
N SER A 131 -5.50 -7.09 28.65
CA SER A 131 -4.70 -6.15 27.84
C SER A 131 -3.86 -5.24 28.74
N ALA A 132 -2.55 -5.16 28.47
CA ALA A 132 -1.62 -4.24 29.13
C ALA A 132 -1.13 -3.19 28.11
N ASP A 133 -1.21 -1.91 28.48
CA ASP A 133 -0.76 -0.80 27.64
C ASP A 133 0.77 -0.69 27.66
N TYR A 134 1.37 -0.77 26.47
CA TYR A 134 2.81 -0.61 26.29
C TYR A 134 3.31 0.78 26.70
N GLY A 135 2.52 1.84 26.46
CA GLY A 135 2.85 3.21 26.81
C GLY A 135 3.01 3.39 28.32
N GLN A 136 2.19 2.69 29.11
CA GLN A 136 2.20 2.73 30.58
C GLN A 136 3.30 1.89 31.22
N PHE A 137 3.90 0.97 30.47
CA PHE A 137 5.00 0.16 30.98
C PHE A 137 6.30 0.95 31.00
N SER A 138 6.83 1.20 32.19
CA SER A 138 8.03 2.05 32.42
C SER A 138 9.07 1.30 33.25
N PRO A 139 9.78 0.32 32.64
CA PRO A 139 10.84 -0.41 33.33
C PRO A 139 12.06 0.48 33.55
N THR A 140 12.78 0.27 34.65
CA THR A 140 14.10 0.91 34.85
C THR A 140 15.08 0.30 33.86
N VAL A 141 15.66 1.13 32.96
CA VAL A 141 16.68 0.70 31.99
C VAL A 141 18.02 1.22 32.42
N ASP A 142 19.03 0.35 32.47
CA ASP A 142 20.43 0.75 32.72
C ASP A 142 21.07 1.27 31.43
N ALA A 143 20.99 2.56 31.21
CA ALA A 143 21.58 3.28 30.08
C ALA A 143 23.01 3.74 30.38
N SER A 144 23.82 2.89 31.05
CA SER A 144 25.24 3.16 31.26
C SER A 144 26.00 3.30 29.95
N GLU A 145 27.09 4.08 29.95
CA GLU A 145 27.92 4.33 28.77
C GLU A 145 28.42 3.01 28.12
N ALA A 146 28.75 2.03 28.93
CA ALA A 146 29.18 0.71 28.45
C ALA A 146 28.06 0.01 27.66
N ASN A 147 26.82 0.03 28.14
CA ASN A 147 25.67 -0.57 27.47
C ASN A 147 25.33 0.16 26.19
N LEU A 148 25.37 1.50 26.19
CA LEU A 148 25.11 2.32 25.02
C LEU A 148 26.17 2.10 23.93
N THR A 149 27.46 2.06 24.31
CA THR A 149 28.57 1.80 23.35
C THR A 149 28.42 0.43 22.72
N LYS A 150 28.17 -0.59 23.55
CA LYS A 150 27.95 -1.95 23.04
C LYS A 150 26.75 -2.02 22.08
N PHE A 151 25.65 -1.39 22.42
CA PHE A 151 24.46 -1.35 21.55
C PHE A 151 24.75 -0.64 20.23
N PHE A 152 25.50 0.46 20.28
CA PHE A 152 25.94 1.19 19.09
C PHE A 152 26.83 0.30 18.19
N GLU A 153 27.80 -0.39 18.74
CA GLU A 153 28.69 -1.29 17.99
C GLU A 153 27.92 -2.43 17.32
N GLU A 154 26.98 -3.04 18.05
CA GLU A 154 26.14 -4.14 17.53
C GLU A 154 25.13 -3.67 16.45
N ASN A 155 24.80 -2.37 16.44
CA ASN A 155 23.82 -1.78 15.54
C ASN A 155 24.38 -0.63 14.68
N ALA A 156 25.70 -0.58 14.47
CA ALA A 156 26.40 0.53 13.81
C ALA A 156 25.78 0.89 12.44
N PHE A 157 25.32 -0.11 11.67
CA PHE A 157 24.69 0.08 10.37
C PHE A 157 23.42 0.95 10.40
N ARG A 158 22.72 1.01 11.55
CA ARG A 158 21.51 1.82 11.72
C ARG A 158 21.79 3.31 11.85
N TYR A 159 23.04 3.65 12.19
CA TYR A 159 23.49 5.01 12.49
C TYR A 159 24.39 5.56 11.37
N GLU A 160 24.59 4.81 10.30
CA GLU A 160 25.38 5.27 9.17
C GLU A 160 24.82 6.60 8.64
N ILE A 161 25.70 7.59 8.54
CA ILE A 161 25.37 8.87 7.92
C ILE A 161 25.39 8.66 6.41
N PRO A 162 24.24 8.81 5.73
CA PRO A 162 24.17 8.57 4.29
C PRO A 162 25.05 9.58 3.53
N PRO A 163 25.36 9.30 2.27
CA PRO A 163 26.10 10.26 1.44
C PRO A 163 25.32 11.56 1.34
N GLN A 164 26.04 12.68 1.37
CA GLN A 164 25.48 14.02 1.29
C GLN A 164 26.11 14.80 0.14
N VAL A 165 25.40 15.82 -0.32
CA VAL A 165 25.92 16.77 -1.29
C VAL A 165 25.86 18.17 -0.69
N LYS A 166 26.92 18.95 -0.93
CA LYS A 166 27.02 20.37 -0.58
C LYS A 166 26.91 21.20 -1.84
N VAL A 167 25.94 22.09 -1.85
CA VAL A 167 25.68 22.97 -3.01
C VAL A 167 25.49 24.41 -2.56
N ARG A 168 25.56 25.33 -3.50
CA ARG A 168 25.07 26.70 -3.36
C ARG A 168 23.84 26.87 -4.26
N ALA A 169 22.93 27.75 -3.91
CA ALA A 169 21.71 28.01 -4.65
C ALA A 169 21.68 29.44 -5.18
N VAL A 170 21.47 29.60 -6.48
CA VAL A 170 21.09 30.86 -7.10
C VAL A 170 19.57 30.87 -7.21
N ARG A 171 18.92 31.71 -6.43
CA ARG A 171 17.46 31.75 -6.32
C ARG A 171 16.85 32.82 -7.21
N PHE A 172 15.74 32.48 -7.84
CA PHE A 172 14.92 33.35 -8.67
C PHE A 172 13.51 33.39 -8.07
N PRO A 173 13.29 34.20 -7.00
CA PRO A 173 11.97 34.25 -6.38
C PRO A 173 10.96 34.92 -7.33
N ALA A 174 9.80 34.30 -7.51
CA ALA A 174 8.73 34.83 -8.37
C ALA A 174 8.31 36.26 -7.95
N ALA A 175 8.35 36.54 -6.64
CA ALA A 175 8.04 37.87 -6.11
C ALA A 175 8.87 38.99 -6.76
N ALA A 176 10.12 38.74 -7.12
CA ALA A 176 10.99 39.71 -7.78
C ALA A 176 10.55 40.07 -9.22
N PHE A 177 9.72 39.23 -9.81
CA PHE A 177 9.25 39.38 -11.20
C PHE A 177 7.82 39.90 -11.31
N VAL A 178 7.06 39.95 -10.20
CA VAL A 178 5.64 40.37 -10.20
C VAL A 178 5.45 41.76 -10.79
N ALA A 179 6.35 42.69 -10.53
CA ALA A 179 6.30 44.07 -11.09
C ALA A 179 6.47 44.13 -12.59
N GLN A 180 7.01 43.08 -13.22
CA GLN A 180 7.22 43.00 -14.67
C GLN A 180 6.03 42.35 -15.40
N VAL A 181 5.04 41.85 -14.63
CA VAL A 181 3.90 41.12 -15.18
C VAL A 181 2.72 42.07 -15.37
N PHE A 182 2.26 42.16 -16.60
CA PHE A 182 1.00 42.80 -16.96
C PHE A 182 -0.07 41.75 -17.22
N VAL A 183 -1.26 41.92 -16.65
CA VAL A 183 -2.43 41.08 -16.86
C VAL A 183 -3.61 41.97 -17.29
N ASP A 184 -4.35 41.56 -18.28
CA ASP A 184 -5.58 42.23 -18.71
C ASP A 184 -6.79 41.58 -18.00
N ASP A 185 -7.91 42.32 -18.01
CA ASP A 185 -9.15 41.87 -17.35
C ASP A 185 -9.70 40.58 -17.96
N ALA A 186 -9.50 40.36 -19.26
CA ALA A 186 -9.95 39.14 -19.92
C ALA A 186 -9.20 37.89 -19.41
N ALA A 187 -7.87 38.01 -19.21
CA ALA A 187 -7.06 36.93 -18.68
C ALA A 187 -7.39 36.66 -17.21
N VAL A 188 -7.66 37.70 -16.42
CA VAL A 188 -8.08 37.56 -15.01
C VAL A 188 -9.44 36.85 -14.94
N ARG A 189 -10.40 37.23 -15.81
CA ARG A 189 -11.69 36.57 -15.89
C ARG A 189 -11.57 35.12 -16.33
N ALA A 190 -10.80 34.82 -17.34
CA ALA A 190 -10.58 33.48 -17.85
C ALA A 190 -9.99 32.53 -16.77
N LEU A 191 -9.03 33.01 -15.95
CA LEU A 191 -8.50 32.24 -14.84
C LEU A 191 -9.58 31.93 -13.81
N TYR A 192 -10.43 32.90 -13.47
CA TYR A 192 -11.53 32.67 -12.54
C TYR A 192 -12.54 31.65 -13.08
N ASP A 193 -12.97 31.83 -14.34
CA ASP A 193 -13.97 30.96 -14.97
C ASP A 193 -13.47 29.51 -15.14
N SER A 194 -12.16 29.31 -15.29
CA SER A 194 -11.58 27.97 -15.38
C SER A 194 -11.63 27.18 -14.07
N ASN A 195 -11.58 27.86 -12.92
CA ASN A 195 -11.66 27.22 -11.60
C ASN A 195 -12.13 28.20 -10.51
N PRO A 196 -13.43 28.53 -10.46
CA PRO A 196 -13.98 29.46 -9.46
C PRO A 196 -13.77 28.98 -8.01
N ALA A 197 -13.79 27.66 -7.76
CA ALA A 197 -13.60 27.09 -6.42
C ALA A 197 -12.23 27.38 -5.80
N ARG A 198 -11.23 27.74 -6.64
CA ARG A 198 -9.90 28.14 -6.17
C ARG A 198 -9.89 29.50 -5.46
N PHE A 199 -10.91 30.33 -5.69
CA PHE A 199 -11.01 31.69 -5.18
C PHE A 199 -12.27 31.89 -4.35
N PRO A 200 -12.33 31.29 -3.15
CA PRO A 200 -13.51 31.41 -2.30
C PRO A 200 -13.69 32.85 -1.81
N LYS A 201 -14.95 33.31 -1.77
CA LYS A 201 -15.29 34.62 -1.25
C LYS A 201 -14.87 34.72 0.22
N PRO A 202 -14.19 35.80 0.65
CA PRO A 202 -13.90 36.03 2.05
C PRO A 202 -15.20 36.05 2.85
N ALA A 203 -15.28 35.27 3.94
CA ALA A 203 -16.44 35.27 4.80
C ALA A 203 -16.53 36.60 5.57
N ALA A 204 -17.71 37.22 5.62
CA ALA A 204 -17.94 38.48 6.31
C ALA A 204 -17.73 38.40 7.85
N ASP A 205 -17.77 37.18 8.43
CA ASP A 205 -17.76 36.93 9.86
C ASP A 205 -16.62 36.00 10.35
N GLY A 206 -15.54 35.87 9.62
CA GLY A 206 -14.38 35.05 10.04
C GLY A 206 -14.65 33.54 10.14
N LYS A 207 -15.78 33.04 9.65
CA LYS A 207 -16.09 31.61 9.52
C LYS A 207 -15.61 31.09 8.17
N ALA A 208 -15.35 29.78 8.10
CA ALA A 208 -14.77 29.11 6.92
C ALA A 208 -15.44 29.52 5.61
N ALA A 209 -14.64 29.74 4.56
CA ALA A 209 -15.08 30.11 3.23
C ALA A 209 -16.13 29.13 2.69
N VAL A 210 -17.25 29.66 2.17
CA VAL A 210 -18.28 28.83 1.52
C VAL A 210 -17.77 28.39 0.16
N THR A 211 -17.64 27.09 -0.05
CA THR A 211 -17.33 26.47 -1.34
C THR A 211 -18.55 26.64 -2.26
N LEU A 212 -18.40 27.41 -3.32
CA LEU A 212 -19.46 27.58 -4.34
C LEU A 212 -19.53 26.37 -5.27
N PRO A 213 -20.73 25.98 -5.73
CA PRO A 213 -20.89 24.93 -6.74
C PRO A 213 -20.31 25.39 -8.10
N ALA A 214 -19.78 24.43 -8.86
CA ALA A 214 -19.02 24.60 -10.10
C ALA A 214 -19.81 25.10 -11.35
N THR A 215 -20.98 25.72 -11.19
CA THR A 215 -21.81 26.16 -12.30
C THR A 215 -22.16 27.65 -12.20
N GLY A 216 -21.52 28.45 -13.08
CA GLY A 216 -21.95 29.82 -13.42
C GLY A 216 -21.66 30.86 -12.33
N ALA A 217 -20.37 31.19 -12.16
CA ALA A 217 -19.99 32.31 -11.29
C ALA A 217 -20.56 33.63 -11.82
N SER A 218 -21.33 34.35 -10.99
CA SER A 218 -21.90 35.64 -11.35
C SER A 218 -20.82 36.75 -11.42
N ASP A 219 -21.09 37.82 -12.18
CA ASP A 219 -20.17 38.96 -12.27
C ASP A 219 -19.93 39.63 -10.91
N ALA A 220 -20.91 39.58 -10.01
CA ALA A 220 -20.80 40.11 -8.65
C ALA A 220 -19.85 39.26 -7.78
N GLU A 221 -19.84 37.94 -7.96
CA GLU A 221 -18.91 37.05 -7.25
C GLU A 221 -17.47 37.24 -7.74
N PHE A 222 -17.28 37.33 -9.07
CA PHE A 222 -16.00 37.65 -9.64
C PHE A 222 -15.46 38.99 -9.15
N ALA A 223 -16.28 40.06 -9.14
CA ALA A 223 -15.86 41.36 -8.66
C ALA A 223 -15.34 41.33 -7.22
N ALA A 224 -15.96 40.52 -6.35
CA ALA A 224 -15.54 40.40 -4.95
C ALA A 224 -14.15 39.72 -4.78
N VAL A 225 -13.76 38.82 -5.69
CA VAL A 225 -12.49 38.07 -5.62
C VAL A 225 -11.47 38.51 -6.66
N ARG A 226 -11.82 39.43 -7.57
CA ARG A 226 -10.96 39.90 -8.67
C ARG A 226 -9.53 40.25 -8.21
N PRO A 227 -9.30 40.99 -7.11
CA PRO A 227 -7.93 41.28 -6.67
C PRO A 227 -7.11 40.03 -6.32
N GLN A 228 -7.75 38.99 -5.76
CA GLN A 228 -7.09 37.73 -5.43
C GLN A 228 -6.76 36.95 -6.71
N VAL A 229 -7.66 36.92 -7.69
CA VAL A 229 -7.45 36.27 -8.98
C VAL A 229 -6.34 36.96 -9.75
N GLU A 230 -6.34 38.29 -9.78
CA GLU A 230 -5.29 39.10 -10.41
C GLU A 230 -3.91 38.83 -9.77
N ALA A 231 -3.84 38.83 -8.43
CA ALA A 231 -2.60 38.54 -7.72
C ALA A 231 -2.11 37.11 -7.99
N ALA A 232 -3.00 36.14 -8.05
CA ALA A 232 -2.66 34.76 -8.36
C ALA A 232 -2.15 34.61 -9.81
N LEU A 233 -2.79 35.25 -10.77
CA LEU A 233 -2.35 35.25 -12.17
C LEU A 233 -1.01 35.93 -12.36
N LYS A 234 -0.80 37.08 -11.69
CA LYS A 234 0.50 37.76 -11.70
C LYS A 234 1.60 36.90 -11.12
N LEU A 235 1.33 36.20 -10.00
CA LEU A 235 2.30 35.31 -9.39
C LEU A 235 2.61 34.10 -10.28
N GLU A 236 1.62 33.52 -10.96
CA GLU A 236 1.80 32.41 -11.87
C GLU A 236 2.68 32.82 -13.07
N ARG A 237 2.38 33.97 -13.72
CA ARG A 237 3.21 34.52 -14.80
C ARG A 237 4.61 34.89 -14.30
N ALA A 238 4.73 35.42 -13.10
CA ALA A 238 6.01 35.74 -12.46
C ALA A 238 6.86 34.47 -12.21
N ARG A 239 6.24 33.34 -11.85
CA ARG A 239 6.93 32.06 -11.76
C ARG A 239 7.51 31.61 -13.11
N ASN A 240 6.77 31.82 -14.20
CA ASN A 240 7.27 31.52 -15.54
C ASN A 240 8.45 32.41 -15.92
N LEU A 241 8.43 33.69 -15.55
CA LEU A 241 9.56 34.60 -15.75
C LEU A 241 10.77 34.20 -14.90
N ALA A 242 10.54 33.80 -13.65
CA ALA A 242 11.59 33.29 -12.77
C ALA A 242 12.23 32.01 -13.32
N ALA A 243 11.42 31.07 -13.82
CA ALA A 243 11.89 29.84 -14.45
C ALA A 243 12.70 30.17 -15.72
N LYS A 244 12.22 31.10 -16.54
CA LYS A 244 12.96 31.55 -17.70
C LYS A 244 14.31 32.20 -17.34
N ALA A 245 14.34 33.05 -16.33
CA ALA A 245 15.58 33.72 -15.89
C ALA A 245 16.58 32.68 -15.33
N ALA A 246 16.10 31.65 -14.62
CA ALA A 246 16.92 30.55 -14.17
C ALA A 246 17.48 29.72 -15.33
N SER A 247 16.66 29.43 -16.33
CA SER A 247 17.08 28.71 -17.55
C SER A 247 18.06 29.53 -18.38
N ASP A 248 17.84 30.85 -18.50
CA ASP A 248 18.76 31.77 -19.20
C ASP A 248 20.13 31.80 -18.50
N LEU A 249 20.19 31.72 -17.15
CA LEU A 249 21.45 31.57 -16.40
C LEU A 249 22.14 30.25 -16.75
N THR A 250 21.44 29.15 -16.72
CA THR A 250 21.99 27.83 -17.02
C THR A 250 22.55 27.78 -18.44
N LEU A 251 21.79 28.31 -19.41
CA LEU A 251 22.24 28.41 -20.81
C LEU A 251 23.51 29.27 -20.93
N ALA A 252 23.54 30.41 -20.26
CA ALA A 252 24.68 31.31 -20.29
C ALA A 252 25.94 30.72 -19.65
N LEU A 253 25.79 29.90 -18.58
CA LEU A 253 26.88 29.15 -17.97
C LEU A 253 27.43 28.10 -18.93
N TYR A 254 26.53 27.41 -19.65
CA TYR A 254 26.88 26.36 -20.60
C TYR A 254 27.57 26.93 -21.85
N GLU A 255 26.96 27.93 -22.51
CA GLU A 255 27.50 28.57 -23.73
C GLU A 255 28.82 29.28 -23.48
N GLY A 256 28.91 29.99 -22.34
CA GLY A 256 30.12 30.68 -21.91
C GLY A 256 31.23 29.74 -21.43
N LYS A 257 30.98 28.42 -21.36
CA LYS A 257 31.92 27.42 -20.81
C LYS A 257 32.53 27.89 -19.49
N VAL A 258 31.71 28.48 -18.63
CA VAL A 258 32.16 29.10 -17.37
C VAL A 258 32.75 28.05 -16.46
N ALA A 259 34.01 28.20 -16.06
CA ALA A 259 34.63 27.32 -15.11
C ALA A 259 34.04 27.53 -13.70
N GLN A 260 33.98 26.47 -12.89
CA GLN A 260 33.50 26.56 -11.51
C GLN A 260 34.22 27.63 -10.68
N SER A 261 35.54 27.79 -10.88
CA SER A 261 36.34 28.82 -10.21
C SER A 261 35.97 30.27 -10.59
N SER A 262 35.34 30.46 -11.74
CA SER A 262 34.97 31.79 -12.28
C SER A 262 33.48 32.11 -12.09
N VAL A 263 32.69 31.20 -11.53
CA VAL A 263 31.24 31.32 -11.44
C VAL A 263 30.81 32.53 -10.62
N ASP A 264 31.52 32.87 -9.56
CA ASP A 264 31.16 34.00 -8.68
C ASP A 264 31.34 35.34 -9.41
N ALA A 265 32.43 35.52 -10.18
CA ALA A 265 32.64 36.71 -11.00
C ALA A 265 31.55 36.79 -12.12
N PHE A 266 31.19 35.65 -12.70
CA PHE A 266 30.16 35.57 -13.74
C PHE A 266 28.77 35.96 -13.20
N LEU A 267 28.42 35.50 -11.99
CA LEU A 267 27.18 35.87 -11.33
C LEU A 267 27.16 37.33 -10.93
N ALA A 268 28.26 37.84 -10.34
CA ALA A 268 28.38 39.25 -9.97
C ALA A 268 28.20 40.19 -11.14
N ALA A 269 28.77 39.89 -12.33
CA ALA A 269 28.58 40.65 -13.55
C ALA A 269 27.10 40.74 -14.00
N ARG A 270 26.28 39.77 -13.59
CA ARG A 270 24.82 39.70 -13.83
C ARG A 270 23.96 40.17 -12.67
N LYS A 271 24.58 40.70 -11.63
CA LYS A 271 23.90 41.09 -10.37
C LYS A 271 23.16 39.95 -9.68
N LEU A 272 23.64 38.73 -9.88
CA LEU A 272 23.15 37.52 -9.23
C LEU A 272 24.06 37.11 -8.07
N GLN A 273 23.49 36.46 -7.06
CA GLN A 273 24.23 35.95 -5.92
C GLN A 273 23.83 34.48 -5.66
N SER A 274 24.77 33.71 -5.21
CA SER A 274 24.50 32.37 -4.71
C SER A 274 24.60 32.36 -3.19
N SER A 275 23.78 31.57 -2.54
CA SER A 275 23.77 31.32 -1.09
C SER A 275 24.14 29.88 -0.78
N PRO A 276 24.91 29.62 0.28
CA PRO A 276 25.23 28.25 0.67
C PRO A 276 23.95 27.52 1.13
N VAL A 277 23.90 26.23 0.82
CA VAL A 277 22.87 25.31 1.31
C VAL A 277 23.55 24.32 2.22
N PRO A 278 23.01 24.04 3.43
CA PRO A 278 23.56 23.00 4.31
C PRO A 278 23.65 21.66 3.56
N PRO A 279 24.68 20.84 3.82
CA PRO A 279 24.76 19.50 3.23
C PRO A 279 23.51 18.69 3.50
N PHE A 280 23.01 17.97 2.51
CA PHE A 280 21.80 17.17 2.62
C PHE A 280 21.93 15.83 1.90
N SER A 281 21.18 14.83 2.36
CA SER A 281 21.11 13.53 1.74
C SER A 281 20.08 13.48 0.62
N ARG A 282 20.10 12.41 -0.18
CA ARG A 282 19.13 12.21 -1.27
C ARG A 282 17.67 12.15 -0.80
N THR A 283 17.44 11.73 0.44
CA THR A 283 16.09 11.57 1.02
C THR A 283 15.64 12.77 1.87
N ALA A 284 16.51 13.75 2.10
CA ALA A 284 16.24 14.89 2.97
C ALA A 284 16.64 16.19 2.28
N ALA A 285 15.92 16.56 1.21
CA ALA A 285 16.10 17.85 0.54
C ALA A 285 15.76 18.99 1.50
N PRO A 286 16.52 20.11 1.45
CA PRO A 286 16.28 21.26 2.32
C PRO A 286 14.89 21.87 2.12
N ALA A 287 14.21 22.19 3.23
CA ALA A 287 12.87 22.78 3.21
C ALA A 287 12.83 24.15 2.50
N ASP A 288 13.90 24.95 2.60
CA ASP A 288 14.03 26.26 1.94
C ASP A 288 14.18 26.16 0.40
N LEU A 289 14.41 24.96 -0.11
CA LEU A 289 14.32 24.61 -1.54
C LEU A 289 13.01 23.86 -1.86
N GLY A 290 12.06 23.81 -0.94
CA GLY A 290 10.77 23.16 -1.09
C GLY A 290 10.73 21.68 -0.74
N GLY A 291 11.81 21.13 -0.19
CA GLY A 291 11.85 19.71 0.24
C GLY A 291 11.65 18.70 -0.90
N SER A 292 11.77 19.12 -2.16
CA SER A 292 11.46 18.28 -3.32
C SER A 292 12.50 17.18 -3.52
N PRO A 293 12.06 15.91 -3.67
CA PRO A 293 12.95 14.81 -4.05
C PRO A 293 13.69 15.03 -5.37
N ASP A 294 13.08 15.75 -6.33
CA ASP A 294 13.69 16.03 -7.63
C ASP A 294 14.91 16.96 -7.49
N ILE A 295 14.82 17.96 -6.58
CA ILE A 295 15.94 18.85 -6.27
C ILE A 295 17.08 18.06 -5.66
N ALA A 296 16.80 17.14 -4.72
CA ALA A 296 17.81 16.28 -4.15
C ALA A 296 18.41 15.33 -5.21
N ALA A 297 17.59 14.72 -6.04
CA ALA A 297 18.05 13.83 -7.10
C ALA A 297 18.97 14.55 -8.09
N GLU A 298 18.64 15.77 -8.49
CA GLU A 298 19.46 16.57 -9.39
C GLU A 298 20.77 17.01 -8.73
N ALA A 299 20.73 17.45 -7.46
CA ALA A 299 21.93 17.82 -6.72
C ALA A 299 22.96 16.67 -6.67
N PHE A 300 22.50 15.43 -6.52
CA PHE A 300 23.33 14.22 -6.52
C PHE A 300 23.85 13.79 -7.90
N ARG A 301 23.36 14.37 -8.98
CA ARG A 301 23.88 14.19 -10.34
C ARG A 301 25.02 15.17 -10.66
N LEU A 302 25.17 16.20 -9.83
CA LEU A 302 26.20 17.21 -10.00
C LEU A 302 27.56 16.70 -9.51
N GLY A 303 28.61 17.25 -10.09
CA GLY A 303 29.99 16.92 -9.76
C GLY A 303 30.96 17.82 -10.54
N THR A 304 32.21 17.48 -10.56
CA THR A 304 33.26 18.26 -11.23
C THR A 304 33.03 18.42 -12.75
N ALA A 305 32.44 17.42 -13.40
CA ALA A 305 32.16 17.45 -14.85
C ALA A 305 30.92 18.31 -15.18
N ARG A 306 29.94 18.36 -14.28
CA ARG A 306 28.74 19.18 -14.38
C ARG A 306 28.47 19.80 -13.02
N TYR A 307 29.00 20.99 -12.78
CA TYR A 307 28.93 21.62 -11.45
C TYR A 307 27.68 22.49 -11.24
N PHE A 308 26.80 22.66 -12.23
CA PHE A 308 25.54 23.37 -12.10
C PHE A 308 24.36 22.56 -12.63
N SER A 309 23.19 22.77 -12.03
CA SER A 309 21.95 22.13 -12.44
C SER A 309 21.24 22.89 -13.58
N ASP A 310 20.26 22.25 -14.16
CA ASP A 310 19.20 22.97 -14.88
C ASP A 310 18.38 23.84 -13.91
N ALA A 311 17.47 24.67 -14.46
CA ALA A 311 16.52 25.42 -13.66
C ALA A 311 15.54 24.46 -12.98
N LEU A 312 15.47 24.48 -11.66
CA LEU A 312 14.62 23.63 -10.87
C LEU A 312 13.47 24.44 -10.25
N PRO A 313 12.23 23.98 -10.33
CA PRO A 313 11.10 24.67 -9.74
C PRO A 313 11.13 24.55 -8.21
N THR A 314 10.78 25.65 -7.54
CA THR A 314 10.57 25.69 -6.09
C THR A 314 9.20 26.31 -5.77
N PRO A 315 8.65 26.15 -4.57
CA PRO A 315 7.41 26.81 -4.17
C PRO A 315 7.45 28.34 -4.35
N GLU A 316 8.61 28.95 -4.17
CA GLU A 316 8.80 30.40 -4.25
C GLU A 316 9.20 30.91 -5.65
N GLY A 317 9.55 30.02 -6.60
CA GLY A 317 9.98 30.39 -7.93
C GLY A 317 10.86 29.35 -8.58
N SER A 318 12.14 29.65 -8.84
CA SER A 318 13.09 28.71 -9.42
C SER A 318 14.48 28.83 -8.80
N VAL A 319 15.28 27.78 -8.89
CA VAL A 319 16.64 27.74 -8.37
C VAL A 319 17.57 27.06 -9.37
N VAL A 320 18.82 27.52 -9.41
CA VAL A 320 19.94 26.81 -10.04
C VAL A 320 20.92 26.42 -8.95
N LEU A 321 21.26 25.14 -8.89
CA LEU A 321 22.20 24.62 -7.91
C LEU A 321 23.63 24.66 -8.48
N LEU A 322 24.58 25.02 -7.62
CA LEU A 322 26.01 25.01 -7.93
C LEU A 322 26.69 24.01 -6.97
N TRP A 323 27.18 22.92 -7.52
CA TRP A 323 27.86 21.90 -6.76
C TRP A 323 29.14 22.42 -6.11
N GLN A 324 29.40 22.01 -4.89
CA GLN A 324 30.64 22.29 -4.17
C GLN A 324 31.41 21.01 -3.85
N GLU A 325 30.71 20.02 -3.26
CA GLU A 325 31.36 18.83 -2.73
C GLU A 325 30.36 17.68 -2.64
N SER A 326 30.83 16.46 -2.90
CA SER A 326 30.11 15.23 -2.60
C SER A 326 30.74 14.59 -1.37
N ILE A 327 29.96 14.46 -0.30
CA ILE A 327 30.40 13.89 0.98
C ILE A 327 30.00 12.41 0.99
N PRO A 328 30.97 11.47 1.07
CA PRO A 328 30.65 10.04 1.08
C PRO A 328 29.91 9.63 2.35
N ALA A 329 29.20 8.51 2.29
CA ALA A 329 28.66 7.86 3.48
C ALA A 329 29.78 7.55 4.48
N ARG A 330 29.47 7.66 5.76
CA ARG A 330 30.44 7.34 6.83
C ARG A 330 29.75 6.79 8.07
N GLN A 331 30.47 6.00 8.81
CA GLN A 331 30.09 5.65 10.16
C GLN A 331 30.28 6.87 11.08
N PRO A 332 29.27 7.23 11.89
CA PRO A 332 29.44 8.28 12.88
C PRO A 332 30.30 7.81 14.05
N LEU A 333 30.92 8.75 14.75
CA LEU A 333 31.46 8.48 16.08
C LEU A 333 30.28 8.32 17.05
N PHE A 334 30.44 7.47 18.06
CA PHE A 334 29.40 7.27 19.09
C PHE A 334 28.93 8.59 19.71
N ALA A 335 29.86 9.50 19.97
CA ALA A 335 29.53 10.82 20.54
C ALA A 335 28.57 11.66 19.66
N GLU A 336 28.62 11.50 18.34
CA GLU A 336 27.76 12.26 17.40
C GLU A 336 26.30 11.77 17.44
N VAL A 337 26.10 10.50 17.75
CA VAL A 337 24.76 9.85 17.73
C VAL A 337 24.32 9.38 19.10
N ARG A 338 25.06 9.70 20.16
CA ARG A 338 24.83 9.23 21.53
C ARG A 338 23.38 9.43 22.00
N ALA A 339 22.77 10.58 21.70
CA ALA A 339 21.40 10.87 22.10
C ALA A 339 20.39 9.93 21.39
N GLN A 340 20.59 9.70 20.10
CA GLN A 340 19.78 8.78 19.32
C GLN A 340 19.96 7.33 19.80
N VAL A 341 21.21 6.91 20.00
CA VAL A 341 21.55 5.59 20.54
C VAL A 341 20.90 5.37 21.90
N SER A 342 20.90 6.37 22.78
CA SER A 342 20.27 6.27 24.09
C SER A 342 18.76 6.08 24.00
N THR A 343 18.10 6.79 23.09
CA THR A 343 16.65 6.67 22.85
C THR A 343 16.32 5.28 22.29
N ASP A 344 17.05 4.85 21.27
CA ASP A 344 16.82 3.56 20.60
C ASP A 344 17.10 2.38 21.54
N TYR A 345 18.15 2.50 22.35
CA TYR A 345 18.50 1.51 23.38
C TYR A 345 17.40 1.40 24.46
N ALA A 346 16.94 2.55 24.97
CA ALA A 346 15.89 2.56 25.98
C ALA A 346 14.60 1.91 25.45
N GLU A 347 14.23 2.22 24.21
CA GLU A 347 13.04 1.61 23.57
C GLU A 347 13.24 0.11 23.31
N ASN A 348 14.42 -0.30 22.85
CA ASN A 348 14.74 -1.72 22.65
C ASN A 348 14.66 -2.52 23.96
N GLU A 349 15.28 -2.00 25.03
CA GLU A 349 15.26 -2.66 26.35
C GLU A 349 13.85 -2.65 26.96
N LYS A 350 13.09 -1.56 26.79
CA LYS A 350 11.68 -1.50 27.19
C LYS A 350 10.88 -2.61 26.50
N ARG A 351 11.07 -2.80 25.20
CA ARG A 351 10.37 -3.82 24.40
C ARG A 351 10.73 -5.25 24.85
N LYS A 352 12.01 -5.52 25.05
CA LYS A 352 12.48 -6.81 25.56
C LYS A 352 11.85 -7.13 26.94
N ARG A 353 11.91 -6.18 27.85
CA ARG A 353 11.36 -6.33 29.20
C ARG A 353 9.83 -6.46 29.20
N PHE A 354 9.15 -5.78 28.28
CA PHE A 354 7.70 -5.92 28.11
C PHE A 354 7.31 -7.35 27.74
N VAL A 355 8.02 -7.95 26.77
CA VAL A 355 7.79 -9.35 26.36
C VAL A 355 8.11 -10.31 27.51
N GLU A 356 9.18 -10.09 28.24
CA GLU A 356 9.56 -10.93 29.39
C GLU A 356 8.57 -10.81 30.55
N ALA A 357 8.13 -9.59 30.86
CA ALA A 357 7.05 -9.35 31.81
C ALA A 357 5.76 -10.05 31.40
N GLY A 358 5.44 -10.05 30.11
CA GLY A 358 4.32 -10.80 29.55
C GLY A 358 4.41 -12.28 29.74
N ARG A 359 5.57 -12.90 29.56
CA ARG A 359 5.80 -14.35 29.84
C ARG A 359 5.61 -14.67 31.32
N THR A 360 6.15 -13.81 32.18
CA THR A 360 5.99 -13.95 33.62
C THR A 360 4.51 -13.83 34.03
N ALA A 361 3.84 -12.80 33.46
CA ALA A 361 2.41 -12.58 33.72
C ALA A 361 1.57 -13.77 33.24
N ARG A 362 1.82 -14.29 32.04
CA ARG A 362 1.13 -15.49 31.53
C ARG A 362 1.24 -16.65 32.48
N THR A 363 2.44 -16.97 32.98
CA THR A 363 2.66 -18.09 33.91
C THR A 363 1.91 -17.92 35.22
N GLN A 364 1.90 -16.70 35.77
CA GLN A 364 1.17 -16.40 37.01
C GLN A 364 -0.36 -16.46 36.80
N ILE A 365 -0.86 -15.88 35.71
CA ILE A 365 -2.27 -15.91 35.32
C ILE A 365 -2.73 -17.36 35.17
N GLU A 366 -1.99 -18.20 34.46
CA GLU A 366 -2.31 -19.62 34.26
C GLU A 366 -2.40 -20.38 35.59
N SER A 367 -1.47 -20.12 36.52
CA SER A 367 -1.50 -20.70 37.83
C SER A 367 -2.74 -20.30 38.65
N LEU A 368 -3.11 -19.02 38.60
CA LEU A 368 -4.28 -18.48 39.29
C LEU A 368 -5.60 -19.02 38.68
N ILE A 369 -5.70 -19.13 37.36
CA ILE A 369 -6.83 -19.72 36.66
C ILE A 369 -6.99 -21.22 37.08
N ARG A 370 -5.89 -21.98 37.11
CA ARG A 370 -5.91 -23.38 37.55
C ARG A 370 -6.34 -23.54 39.02
N SER A 371 -6.12 -22.50 39.84
CA SER A 371 -6.62 -22.48 41.24
C SER A 371 -8.10 -22.07 41.36
N GLY A 372 -8.80 -21.87 40.23
CA GLY A 372 -10.24 -21.57 40.19
C GLY A 372 -10.58 -20.06 40.16
N LYS A 373 -9.60 -19.15 40.00
CA LYS A 373 -9.88 -17.73 39.87
C LYS A 373 -10.32 -17.39 38.44
N SER A 374 -11.18 -16.35 38.28
CA SER A 374 -11.44 -15.77 36.96
C SER A 374 -10.26 -14.97 36.49
N LEU A 375 -10.23 -14.63 35.16
CA LEU A 375 -9.15 -13.79 34.61
C LEU A 375 -9.13 -12.41 35.28
N GLU A 376 -10.29 -11.79 35.53
CA GLU A 376 -10.42 -10.51 36.22
C GLU A 376 -9.81 -10.56 37.63
N GLN A 377 -10.07 -11.65 38.35
CA GLN A 377 -9.48 -11.88 39.69
C GLN A 377 -7.98 -12.15 39.61
N ALA A 378 -7.52 -12.83 38.57
CA ALA A 378 -6.12 -13.15 38.40
C ALA A 378 -5.27 -11.91 38.12
N VAL A 379 -5.82 -10.90 37.44
CA VAL A 379 -5.10 -9.66 37.06
C VAL A 379 -5.56 -8.44 37.87
N ALA A 380 -6.27 -8.61 38.96
CA ALA A 380 -6.76 -7.50 39.82
C ALA A 380 -5.64 -6.62 40.36
N THR A 381 -4.43 -7.14 40.44
CA THR A 381 -3.21 -6.40 40.82
C THR A 381 -2.18 -6.52 39.69
N PRO A 382 -1.32 -5.48 39.50
CA PRO A 382 -0.27 -5.54 38.51
C PRO A 382 0.62 -6.79 38.65
N ILE A 383 0.94 -7.41 37.53
CA ILE A 383 1.79 -8.60 37.48
C ILE A 383 3.04 -8.26 36.69
N ALA A 384 4.23 -8.46 37.26
CA ALA A 384 5.51 -8.16 36.64
C ALA A 384 5.62 -6.73 36.12
N GLY A 385 4.96 -5.76 36.78
CA GLY A 385 4.91 -4.35 36.37
C GLY A 385 3.90 -4.04 35.27
N LEU A 386 3.09 -5.02 34.85
CA LEU A 386 2.00 -4.85 33.89
C LEU A 386 0.67 -4.70 34.62
N ALA A 387 -0.03 -3.59 34.35
CA ALA A 387 -1.42 -3.39 34.75
C ALA A 387 -2.32 -3.85 33.59
N PHE A 388 -3.27 -4.74 33.88
CA PHE A 388 -4.16 -5.31 32.86
C PHE A 388 -5.58 -4.76 33.01
N SER A 389 -6.20 -4.47 31.88
CA SER A 389 -7.66 -4.35 31.73
C SER A 389 -8.20 -5.63 31.12
N VAL A 390 -9.38 -6.09 31.57
CA VAL A 390 -9.99 -7.32 31.06
C VAL A 390 -11.24 -6.99 30.26
N GLN A 391 -11.37 -7.61 29.10
CA GLN A 391 -12.56 -7.59 28.27
C GLN A 391 -13.02 -9.03 28.05
N SER A 392 -14.22 -9.35 28.54
CA SER A 392 -14.85 -10.66 28.31
C SER A 392 -15.72 -10.58 27.05
N THR A 393 -15.65 -11.61 26.23
CA THR A 393 -16.36 -11.73 24.97
C THR A 393 -17.34 -12.90 25.04
N PRO A 394 -18.64 -12.70 24.79
CA PRO A 394 -19.63 -13.78 24.75
C PRO A 394 -19.31 -14.79 23.65
N ALA A 395 -20.01 -15.91 23.64
CA ALA A 395 -19.78 -16.99 22.68
C ALA A 395 -19.86 -16.51 21.22
N PHE A 396 -18.80 -16.75 20.44
CA PHE A 396 -18.71 -16.40 19.04
C PHE A 396 -18.00 -17.51 18.24
N THR A 397 -18.07 -17.48 16.92
CA THR A 397 -17.30 -18.36 16.04
C THR A 397 -16.20 -17.57 15.32
N LEU A 398 -15.12 -18.24 14.86
CA LEU A 398 -14.10 -17.56 14.06
C LEU A 398 -14.59 -17.13 12.67
N ARG A 399 -15.74 -17.65 12.23
CA ARG A 399 -16.41 -17.20 10.99
C ARG A 399 -17.07 -15.82 11.17
N GLU A 400 -17.61 -15.56 12.37
CA GLU A 400 -18.32 -14.32 12.72
C GLU A 400 -17.74 -13.76 14.03
N PRO A 401 -16.51 -13.21 13.97
CA PRO A 401 -15.89 -12.66 15.16
C PRO A 401 -16.51 -11.30 15.51
N PRO A 402 -16.58 -10.96 16.80
CA PRO A 402 -17.02 -9.64 17.23
C PRO A 402 -16.10 -8.54 16.68
N ALA A 403 -16.67 -7.45 16.21
CA ALA A 403 -15.92 -6.31 15.67
C ALA A 403 -14.97 -5.66 16.70
N THR A 404 -15.23 -5.88 17.99
CA THR A 404 -14.39 -5.37 19.10
C THR A 404 -13.16 -6.23 19.37
N LEU A 405 -13.07 -7.43 18.79
CA LEU A 405 -11.95 -8.34 19.00
C LEU A 405 -10.81 -8.04 18.02
N GLU A 406 -9.62 -7.85 18.53
CA GLU A 406 -8.45 -7.55 17.69
C GLU A 406 -8.02 -8.77 16.87
N PRO A 407 -7.68 -8.57 15.57
CA PRO A 407 -7.23 -9.67 14.70
C PRO A 407 -6.04 -10.46 15.24
N ALA A 408 -5.14 -9.82 15.97
CA ALA A 408 -3.97 -10.46 16.58
C ALA A 408 -4.33 -11.58 17.60
N VAL A 409 -5.54 -11.52 18.17
CA VAL A 409 -6.03 -12.53 19.12
C VAL A 409 -6.39 -13.85 18.43
N PHE A 410 -6.83 -13.83 17.17
CA PHE A 410 -7.29 -15.02 16.45
C PHE A 410 -6.21 -16.10 16.32
N GLY A 411 -4.97 -15.71 16.01
CA GLY A 411 -3.85 -16.65 15.92
C GLY A 411 -3.56 -17.36 17.23
N ALA A 412 -3.80 -16.70 18.37
CA ALA A 412 -3.60 -17.28 19.67
C ALA A 412 -4.69 -18.32 20.05
N LEU A 413 -5.92 -18.16 19.52
CA LEU A 413 -7.03 -19.07 19.84
C LEU A 413 -6.86 -20.46 19.23
N GLU A 414 -6.26 -20.56 18.04
CA GLU A 414 -6.20 -21.82 17.30
C GLU A 414 -5.55 -22.96 18.09
N SER A 415 -4.56 -22.65 18.92
CA SER A 415 -3.80 -23.61 19.72
C SER A 415 -4.36 -23.82 21.12
N LEU A 416 -5.42 -23.10 21.53
CA LEU A 416 -5.93 -23.15 22.88
C LEU A 416 -7.13 -24.09 22.99
N GLU A 417 -7.19 -24.76 24.14
CA GLU A 417 -8.33 -25.53 24.58
C GLU A 417 -9.05 -24.79 25.74
N LYS A 418 -10.22 -25.27 26.13
CA LYS A 418 -10.96 -24.76 27.28
C LYS A 418 -10.08 -24.69 28.53
N GLY A 419 -10.07 -23.55 29.19
CA GLY A 419 -9.22 -23.26 30.35
C GLY A 419 -7.79 -22.83 30.00
N GLY A 420 -7.44 -22.84 28.71
CA GLY A 420 -6.12 -22.45 28.22
C GLY A 420 -5.87 -20.94 28.31
N VAL A 421 -4.60 -20.58 28.50
CA VAL A 421 -4.10 -19.19 28.52
C VAL A 421 -3.02 -19.04 27.47
N SER A 422 -3.17 -18.06 26.59
CA SER A 422 -2.21 -17.81 25.52
C SER A 422 -0.89 -17.25 26.01
N GLU A 423 0.16 -17.32 25.18
CA GLU A 423 1.28 -16.40 25.28
C GLU A 423 0.79 -14.96 25.08
N MET A 424 1.56 -13.99 25.58
CA MET A 424 1.23 -12.59 25.35
C MET A 424 1.44 -12.23 23.87
N VAL A 425 0.36 -11.91 23.21
CA VAL A 425 0.36 -11.35 21.84
C VAL A 425 0.64 -9.86 21.95
N THR A 426 1.71 -9.39 21.29
CA THR A 426 2.09 -7.98 21.32
C THR A 426 1.74 -7.28 20.03
N THR A 427 1.15 -6.08 20.15
CA THR A 427 1.01 -5.10 19.07
C THR A 427 1.91 -3.88 19.36
N GLY A 428 1.98 -2.91 18.46
CA GLY A 428 2.75 -1.69 18.71
C GLY A 428 2.31 -0.89 19.95
N ALA A 429 1.05 -1.05 20.37
CA ALA A 429 0.44 -0.27 21.46
C ALA A 429 0.22 -1.06 22.74
N LYS A 430 0.06 -2.38 22.68
CA LYS A 430 -0.30 -3.20 23.85
C LYS A 430 0.13 -4.66 23.74
N GLY A 431 0.12 -5.35 24.90
CA GLY A 431 0.23 -6.80 25.00
C GLY A 431 -1.09 -7.40 25.48
N MET A 432 -1.49 -8.52 24.92
CA MET A 432 -2.76 -9.19 25.21
C MET A 432 -2.54 -10.64 25.58
N ILE A 433 -3.17 -11.10 26.64
CA ILE A 433 -3.20 -12.51 27.08
C ILE A 433 -4.65 -12.96 27.02
N VAL A 434 -4.89 -14.05 26.32
CA VAL A 434 -6.23 -14.61 26.09
C VAL A 434 -6.45 -15.81 27.00
N HIS A 435 -7.57 -15.83 27.67
CA HIS A 435 -8.07 -17.00 28.42
C HIS A 435 -9.33 -17.53 27.75
N VAL A 436 -9.35 -18.82 27.45
CA VAL A 436 -10.53 -19.52 26.90
C VAL A 436 -11.39 -20.03 28.05
N ALA A 437 -12.43 -19.30 28.38
CA ALA A 437 -13.36 -19.71 29.45
C ALA A 437 -14.20 -20.92 29.02
N ASP A 438 -14.62 -20.98 27.76
CA ASP A 438 -15.32 -22.12 27.17
C ASP A 438 -15.03 -22.29 25.68
N LYS A 439 -15.06 -23.55 25.21
CA LYS A 439 -14.90 -23.94 23.81
C LYS A 439 -15.87 -25.08 23.52
N ALA A 440 -16.95 -24.75 22.84
CA ALA A 440 -17.95 -25.72 22.43
C ALA A 440 -17.70 -26.15 20.97
N MET A 441 -17.45 -27.43 20.77
CA MET A 441 -17.18 -27.97 19.41
C MET A 441 -18.49 -28.18 18.65
N PRO A 442 -18.52 -27.92 17.33
CA PRO A 442 -19.69 -28.21 16.51
C PRO A 442 -19.92 -29.70 16.34
N ALA A 443 -21.16 -30.08 15.98
CA ALA A 443 -21.44 -31.46 15.57
C ALA A 443 -20.70 -31.77 14.24
N THR A 444 -19.88 -32.82 14.25
CA THR A 444 -19.01 -33.22 13.16
C THR A 444 -19.35 -34.60 12.57
N ASP A 445 -20.60 -35.06 12.76
CA ASP A 445 -21.05 -36.28 12.09
C ASP A 445 -21.23 -36.08 10.57
N GLU A 446 -21.03 -37.16 9.83
CA GLU A 446 -21.00 -37.10 8.34
C GLU A 446 -22.38 -36.87 7.70
N THR A 447 -23.44 -36.98 8.46
CA THR A 447 -24.83 -36.70 8.02
C THR A 447 -25.21 -35.26 8.20
N ASN A 448 -24.42 -34.45 8.91
CA ASN A 448 -24.66 -33.05 9.10
C ASN A 448 -24.54 -32.28 7.74
N PRO A 449 -25.54 -31.49 7.34
CA PRO A 449 -25.47 -30.70 6.10
C PRO A 449 -24.20 -29.86 5.97
N ARG A 450 -23.72 -29.30 7.08
CA ARG A 450 -22.46 -28.52 7.10
C ARG A 450 -21.25 -29.37 6.79
N PHE A 451 -21.20 -30.63 7.25
CA PHE A 451 -20.13 -31.55 6.92
C PHE A 451 -20.09 -31.83 5.39
N VAL A 452 -21.27 -32.10 4.80
CA VAL A 452 -21.39 -32.36 3.35
C VAL A 452 -20.96 -31.13 2.54
N GLU A 453 -21.42 -29.95 2.93
CA GLU A 453 -21.08 -28.67 2.28
C GLU A 453 -19.56 -28.42 2.35
N THR A 454 -18.96 -28.51 3.56
CA THR A 454 -17.53 -28.25 3.78
C THR A 454 -16.68 -29.27 3.00
N ARG A 455 -17.08 -30.56 2.97
CA ARG A 455 -16.41 -31.57 2.16
C ARG A 455 -16.43 -31.19 0.69
N GLY A 456 -17.57 -30.74 0.18
CA GLY A 456 -17.70 -30.26 -1.20
C GLY A 456 -16.79 -29.07 -1.52
N GLN A 457 -16.70 -28.11 -0.61
CA GLN A 457 -15.83 -26.94 -0.76
C GLN A 457 -14.34 -27.34 -0.77
N ILE A 458 -13.90 -28.19 0.15
CA ILE A 458 -12.53 -28.68 0.20
C ILE A 458 -12.21 -29.50 -1.08
N ALA A 459 -13.13 -30.38 -1.50
CA ALA A 459 -12.96 -31.18 -2.71
C ALA A 459 -12.82 -30.30 -3.96
N ALA A 460 -13.66 -29.27 -4.10
CA ALA A 460 -13.59 -28.32 -5.19
C ALA A 460 -12.27 -27.51 -5.19
N PHE A 461 -11.80 -27.09 -4.02
CA PHE A 461 -10.52 -26.38 -3.86
C PHE A 461 -9.34 -27.27 -4.26
N ILE A 462 -9.26 -28.52 -3.76
CA ILE A 462 -8.22 -29.49 -4.12
C ILE A 462 -8.28 -29.77 -5.61
N GLY A 463 -9.47 -30.02 -6.16
CA GLY A 463 -9.63 -30.27 -7.59
C GLY A 463 -9.17 -29.12 -8.46
N SER A 464 -9.56 -27.89 -8.12
CA SER A 464 -9.12 -26.69 -8.85
C SER A 464 -7.61 -26.52 -8.82
N ARG A 465 -6.99 -26.77 -7.67
CA ARG A 465 -5.53 -26.71 -7.51
C ARG A 465 -4.84 -27.77 -8.35
N ASN A 466 -5.29 -29.02 -8.28
CA ASN A 466 -4.74 -30.13 -9.08
C ASN A 466 -4.79 -29.82 -10.58
N ALA A 467 -5.92 -29.28 -11.06
CA ALA A 467 -6.08 -28.89 -12.46
C ALA A 467 -5.10 -27.76 -12.84
N GLY A 468 -4.96 -26.76 -11.97
CA GLY A 468 -4.02 -25.64 -12.17
C GLY A 468 -2.56 -26.09 -12.19
N ASP A 469 -2.17 -26.91 -11.22
CA ASP A 469 -0.80 -27.43 -11.10
C ASP A 469 -0.43 -28.30 -12.32
N TYR A 470 -1.34 -29.16 -12.79
CA TYR A 470 -1.14 -29.97 -13.99
C TYR A 470 -0.97 -29.10 -15.25
N LEU A 471 -1.82 -28.08 -15.43
CA LEU A 471 -1.71 -27.18 -16.58
C LEU A 471 -0.43 -26.36 -16.54
N ASN A 472 0.03 -25.93 -15.36
CA ASN A 472 1.31 -25.26 -15.20
C ASN A 472 2.47 -26.18 -15.59
N GLU A 473 2.48 -27.42 -15.09
CA GLU A 473 3.52 -28.40 -15.44
C GLU A 473 3.54 -28.69 -16.96
N LEU A 474 2.38 -28.73 -17.59
CA LEU A 474 2.28 -28.90 -19.04
C LEU A 474 2.89 -27.70 -19.79
N VAL A 475 2.59 -26.46 -19.34
CA VAL A 475 3.16 -25.23 -19.91
C VAL A 475 4.67 -25.22 -19.74
N GLU A 476 5.20 -25.52 -18.55
CA GLU A 476 6.64 -25.57 -18.30
C GLU A 476 7.36 -26.61 -19.19
N LYS A 477 6.78 -27.78 -19.32
CA LYS A 477 7.33 -28.83 -20.20
C LYS A 477 7.38 -28.42 -21.68
N GLU A 478 6.38 -27.71 -22.17
CA GLU A 478 6.35 -27.24 -23.55
C GLU A 478 7.32 -26.07 -23.77
N LEU A 479 7.40 -25.14 -22.84
CA LEU A 479 8.36 -24.02 -22.90
C LEU A 479 9.81 -24.53 -22.86
N ALA A 480 10.11 -25.50 -22.01
CA ALA A 480 11.46 -26.11 -21.95
C ALA A 480 11.93 -26.74 -23.25
N LYS A 481 11.01 -27.20 -24.13
CA LYS A 481 11.35 -27.72 -25.46
C LYS A 481 11.76 -26.59 -26.44
N THR A 482 11.35 -25.37 -26.19
CA THR A 482 11.63 -24.21 -27.05
C THR A 482 12.88 -23.43 -26.66
N GLU A 483 13.45 -23.67 -25.48
CA GLU A 483 14.73 -23.09 -25.09
C GLU A 483 15.86 -23.79 -25.89
N PRO A 484 16.72 -23.04 -26.63
CA PRO A 484 17.86 -23.61 -27.29
C PRO A 484 18.78 -24.23 -26.23
N ALA A 485 19.15 -25.49 -26.43
CA ALA A 485 20.14 -26.15 -25.57
C ALA A 485 21.35 -25.22 -25.47
N THR A 486 21.59 -24.68 -24.27
CA THR A 486 22.79 -23.86 -24.00
C THR A 486 24.00 -24.76 -24.25
N PRO A 487 24.97 -24.31 -25.08
CA PRO A 487 26.10 -25.12 -25.46
C PRO A 487 27.05 -25.45 -24.30
#